data_7bb23b2d288ff431fa9f79eb4e9b8f72
#
_entry.id   7bb23b2d288ff431fa9f79eb4e9b8f72
#
_cell.length_a   1.000
_cell.length_b   1.000
_cell.length_c   1.000
_cell.angle_alpha   90.00
_cell.angle_beta   90.00
_cell.angle_gamma   90.00
#
_symmetry.space_group_name_H-M   'P 1'
#
loop_
_entity.id
_entity.type
_entity.pdbx_description
1 polymer ?
#
loop_
_entity_poly.entity_id
_entity_poly.type
_entity_poly.pdbx_seq_one_letter_code
_entity_poly.pdbx_strand_id
1 'polypeptide(L)'
;MAVININRNQFEEMVHSGKTVLVEFSAPWCVYCRRLAPALESVAEEYKDTLVFTAVNIDDEPELAETEAIEVVPTLLIYHNGQALGSIVAPESRTQLVAFIEETLQHRTQEVNNAQHIYDMIVVGGGPGGYTAALYAARAGRDTVVLEKLSAGGQMALTEQIDNYPGFEDGIDGFSLGEKMKRGTERFGVETKLTEVLSLELSGSIKKAMTSEGPMYAKTIV
;
A
#
# COMPACT_ATOMS: atom_id res chain seq x y z
N MET A 1 -12.75 -20.02 22.48
CA MET A 1 -12.35 -18.61 22.53
C MET A 1 -11.37 -18.41 21.40
N ALA A 2 -11.76 -17.62 20.42
CA ALA A 2 -10.92 -17.33 19.26
C ALA A 2 -10.00 -16.12 19.52
N VAL A 3 -10.33 -15.25 20.48
CA VAL A 3 -9.53 -14.08 20.87
C VAL A 3 -8.72 -14.41 22.14
N ILE A 4 -7.41 -14.18 22.09
CA ILE A 4 -6.44 -14.53 23.16
C ILE A 4 -6.06 -13.24 23.91
N ASN A 5 -6.26 -13.20 25.23
CA ASN A 5 -5.75 -12.09 26.04
C ASN A 5 -4.24 -12.23 26.20
N ILE A 6 -3.51 -11.14 25.94
CA ILE A 6 -2.05 -11.09 25.95
C ILE A 6 -1.54 -9.90 26.76
N ASN A 7 -0.36 -10.09 27.39
CA ASN A 7 0.42 -9.03 28.01
C ASN A 7 1.46 -8.47 27.03
N ARG A 8 2.22 -7.43 27.46
CA ARG A 8 3.26 -6.78 26.67
C ARG A 8 4.29 -7.75 26.07
N ASN A 9 4.81 -8.69 26.88
CA ASN A 9 5.82 -9.63 26.38
C ASN A 9 5.26 -10.54 25.30
N GLN A 10 4.03 -11.01 25.47
CA GLN A 10 3.33 -11.82 24.48
C GLN A 10 2.96 -11.02 23.25
N PHE A 11 2.62 -9.73 23.40
CA PHE A 11 2.40 -8.81 22.29
C PHE A 11 3.65 -8.71 21.41
N GLU A 12 4.80 -8.39 22.01
CA GLU A 12 6.09 -8.30 21.30
C GLU A 12 6.43 -9.60 20.57
N GLU A 13 6.26 -10.75 21.23
CA GLU A 13 6.52 -12.06 20.63
C GLU A 13 5.57 -12.32 19.44
N MET A 14 4.27 -12.03 19.60
CA MET A 14 3.26 -12.32 18.59
C MET A 14 3.39 -11.42 17.36
N VAL A 15 3.58 -10.11 17.52
CA VAL A 15 3.69 -9.19 16.39
C VAL A 15 4.94 -9.45 15.57
N HIS A 16 6.00 -10.03 16.14
CA HIS A 16 7.23 -10.41 15.45
C HIS A 16 7.28 -11.89 15.00
N SER A 17 6.20 -12.66 15.22
CA SER A 17 6.15 -14.11 14.92
C SER A 17 6.11 -14.48 13.42
N GLY A 18 6.07 -13.51 12.52
CA GLY A 18 5.85 -13.72 11.08
C GLY A 18 4.38 -13.98 10.70
N LYS A 19 3.50 -14.09 11.69
CA LYS A 19 2.04 -14.18 11.46
C LYS A 19 1.42 -12.79 11.36
N THR A 20 0.23 -12.73 10.78
CA THR A 20 -0.58 -11.51 10.84
C THR A 20 -1.45 -11.58 12.10
N VAL A 21 -1.38 -10.54 12.91
CA VAL A 21 -2.02 -10.49 14.23
C VAL A 21 -2.94 -9.28 14.30
N LEU A 22 -4.19 -9.48 14.65
CA LEU A 22 -5.11 -8.41 15.01
C LEU A 22 -5.09 -8.28 16.54
N VAL A 23 -4.82 -7.08 17.02
CA VAL A 23 -4.77 -6.74 18.44
C VAL A 23 -5.90 -5.76 18.76
N GLU A 24 -6.81 -6.15 19.66
CA GLU A 24 -7.78 -5.24 20.25
C GLU A 24 -7.19 -4.63 21.53
N PHE A 25 -7.08 -3.33 21.58
CA PHE A 25 -6.84 -2.61 22.82
C PHE A 25 -8.18 -2.27 23.46
N SER A 26 -8.39 -2.77 24.68
CA SER A 26 -9.68 -2.73 25.38
C SER A 26 -9.52 -2.47 26.86
N ALA A 27 -10.62 -2.24 27.58
CA ALA A 27 -10.63 -2.10 29.03
C ALA A 27 -11.90 -2.71 29.65
N PRO A 28 -11.86 -3.19 30.90
CA PRO A 28 -13.01 -3.79 31.58
C PRO A 28 -14.21 -2.85 31.73
N TRP A 29 -13.96 -1.57 31.89
CA TRP A 29 -15.00 -0.53 32.01
C TRP A 29 -15.60 -0.09 30.67
N CYS A 30 -15.00 -0.46 29.54
CA CYS A 30 -15.40 -0.05 28.21
C CYS A 30 -16.71 -0.74 27.76
N VAL A 31 -17.80 0.01 27.68
CA VAL A 31 -19.09 -0.50 27.22
C VAL A 31 -19.06 -0.90 25.75
N TYR A 32 -18.36 -0.12 24.91
CA TYR A 32 -18.24 -0.40 23.47
C TYR A 32 -17.44 -1.67 23.19
N CYS A 33 -16.38 -1.93 23.97
CA CYS A 33 -15.60 -3.18 23.85
C CYS A 33 -16.48 -4.40 24.15
N ARG A 34 -17.31 -4.34 25.20
CA ARG A 34 -18.25 -5.43 25.53
C ARG A 34 -19.30 -5.63 24.44
N ARG A 35 -19.75 -4.57 23.77
CA ARG A 35 -20.69 -4.68 22.65
C ARG A 35 -20.04 -5.26 21.40
N LEU A 36 -18.76 -4.96 21.18
CA LEU A 36 -17.98 -5.46 20.04
C LEU A 36 -17.60 -6.94 20.20
N ALA A 37 -17.37 -7.42 21.41
CA ALA A 37 -16.83 -8.74 21.70
C ALA A 37 -17.53 -9.90 20.95
N PRO A 38 -18.88 -10.01 20.89
CA PRO A 38 -19.52 -11.11 20.15
C PRO A 38 -19.22 -11.05 18.64
N ALA A 39 -19.13 -9.85 18.04
CA ALA A 39 -18.80 -9.69 16.63
C ALA A 39 -17.31 -10.04 16.39
N LEU A 40 -16.42 -9.62 17.28
CA LEU A 40 -14.99 -9.93 17.23
C LEU A 40 -14.73 -11.44 17.33
N GLU A 41 -15.37 -12.14 18.27
CA GLU A 41 -15.28 -13.60 18.40
C GLU A 41 -15.77 -14.34 17.16
N SER A 42 -16.89 -13.87 16.56
CA SER A 42 -17.42 -14.44 15.33
C SER A 42 -16.46 -14.28 14.14
N VAL A 43 -15.87 -13.09 14.01
CA VAL A 43 -14.89 -12.80 12.94
C VAL A 43 -13.58 -13.57 13.21
N ALA A 44 -13.15 -13.67 14.45
CA ALA A 44 -11.96 -14.43 14.82
C ALA A 44 -12.06 -15.92 14.45
N GLU A 45 -13.24 -16.52 14.57
CA GLU A 45 -13.45 -17.91 14.14
C GLU A 45 -13.42 -18.05 12.61
N GLU A 46 -13.96 -17.04 11.89
CA GLU A 46 -13.97 -17.04 10.42
C GLU A 46 -12.58 -16.86 9.81
N TYR A 47 -11.74 -16.01 10.41
CA TYR A 47 -10.40 -15.68 9.92
C TYR A 47 -9.26 -16.42 10.62
N LYS A 48 -9.54 -17.45 11.42
CA LYS A 48 -8.55 -18.17 12.24
C LYS A 48 -7.36 -18.76 11.49
N ASP A 49 -7.53 -19.05 10.20
CA ASP A 49 -6.48 -19.60 9.34
C ASP A 49 -5.57 -18.52 8.75
N THR A 50 -6.00 -17.25 8.79
CA THR A 50 -5.30 -16.10 8.20
C THR A 50 -4.80 -15.09 9.22
N LEU A 51 -5.51 -14.92 10.33
CA LEU A 51 -5.24 -13.94 11.38
C LEU A 51 -5.23 -14.59 12.76
N VAL A 52 -4.30 -14.16 13.59
CA VAL A 52 -4.34 -14.44 15.04
C VAL A 52 -5.03 -13.25 15.71
N PHE A 53 -6.08 -13.53 16.48
CA PHE A 53 -6.83 -12.49 17.20
C PHE A 53 -6.41 -12.43 18.66
N THR A 54 -6.05 -11.24 19.11
CA THR A 54 -5.59 -11.00 20.48
C THR A 54 -6.24 -9.78 21.08
N ALA A 55 -6.24 -9.69 22.40
CA ALA A 55 -6.72 -8.54 23.14
C ALA A 55 -5.71 -8.13 24.23
N VAL A 56 -5.49 -6.84 24.37
CA VAL A 56 -4.69 -6.20 25.41
C VAL A 56 -5.60 -5.36 26.30
N ASN A 57 -5.51 -5.55 27.61
CA ASN A 57 -6.17 -4.68 28.56
C ASN A 57 -5.25 -3.48 28.84
N ILE A 58 -5.70 -2.27 28.49
CA ILE A 58 -4.90 -1.05 28.66
C ILE A 58 -4.68 -0.66 30.14
N ASP A 59 -5.56 -1.11 31.04
CA ASP A 59 -5.39 -0.88 32.48
C ASP A 59 -4.22 -1.71 33.06
N ASP A 60 -3.99 -2.91 32.50
CA ASP A 60 -2.89 -3.79 32.92
C ASP A 60 -1.58 -3.46 32.18
N GLU A 61 -1.66 -2.87 30.98
CA GLU A 61 -0.53 -2.58 30.08
C GLU A 61 -0.52 -1.11 29.63
N PRO A 62 -0.48 -0.11 30.55
CA PRO A 62 -0.60 1.32 30.20
C PRO A 62 0.59 1.82 29.37
N GLU A 63 1.80 1.33 29.63
CA GLU A 63 2.99 1.72 28.83
C GLU A 63 2.91 1.21 27.39
N LEU A 64 2.32 0.04 27.16
CA LEU A 64 2.10 -0.48 25.82
C LEU A 64 1.04 0.36 25.09
N ALA A 65 -0.05 0.71 25.76
CA ALA A 65 -1.08 1.58 25.21
C ALA A 65 -0.52 2.96 24.80
N GLU A 66 0.37 3.54 25.61
CA GLU A 66 1.06 4.79 25.29
C GLU A 66 2.01 4.63 24.11
N THR A 67 2.79 3.54 24.05
CA THR A 67 3.72 3.25 22.94
C THR A 67 2.98 3.12 21.61
N GLU A 68 1.82 2.46 21.62
CA GLU A 68 0.97 2.27 20.44
C GLU A 68 0.00 3.44 20.18
N ALA A 69 0.13 4.54 20.93
CA ALA A 69 -0.66 5.76 20.82
C ALA A 69 -2.19 5.51 20.90
N ILE A 70 -2.60 4.62 21.83
CA ILE A 70 -4.02 4.27 22.04
C ILE A 70 -4.69 5.34 22.90
N GLU A 71 -5.45 6.22 22.28
CA GLU A 71 -6.20 7.29 22.95
C GLU A 71 -7.64 6.90 23.28
N VAL A 72 -8.21 5.97 22.52
CA VAL A 72 -9.62 5.55 22.62
C VAL A 72 -9.71 4.03 22.57
N VAL A 73 -10.66 3.45 23.32
CA VAL A 73 -10.98 2.01 23.28
C VAL A 73 -12.44 1.76 22.90
N PRO A 74 -12.74 0.71 22.10
CA PRO A 74 -11.78 -0.23 21.51
C PRO A 74 -11.03 0.38 20.33
N THR A 75 -9.72 0.15 20.27
CA THR A 75 -8.92 0.36 19.06
C THR A 75 -8.35 -0.99 18.63
N LEU A 76 -8.49 -1.31 17.35
CA LEU A 76 -7.97 -2.54 16.77
C LEU A 76 -6.88 -2.20 15.76
N LEU A 77 -5.74 -2.87 15.87
CA LEU A 77 -4.63 -2.76 14.93
C LEU A 77 -4.30 -4.12 14.34
N ILE A 78 -3.92 -4.14 13.08
CA ILE A 78 -3.39 -5.33 12.42
C ILE A 78 -1.89 -5.17 12.26
N TYR A 79 -1.11 -6.16 12.74
CA TYR A 79 0.35 -6.19 12.67
C TYR A 79 0.84 -7.32 11.78
N HIS A 80 2.00 -7.08 11.15
CA HIS A 80 2.78 -8.13 10.53
C HIS A 80 4.28 -7.80 10.63
N ASN A 81 5.08 -8.77 11.09
CA ASN A 81 6.53 -8.59 11.32
C ASN A 81 6.88 -7.33 12.12
N GLY A 82 6.14 -7.03 13.16
CA GLY A 82 6.36 -5.86 14.03
C GLY A 82 5.85 -4.53 13.48
N GLN A 83 5.31 -4.50 12.26
CA GLN A 83 4.78 -3.29 11.64
C GLN A 83 3.25 -3.27 11.71
N ALA A 84 2.67 -2.15 12.15
CA ALA A 84 1.23 -1.90 12.05
C ALA A 84 0.84 -1.64 10.59
N LEU A 85 -0.08 -2.43 10.07
CA LEU A 85 -0.59 -2.34 8.70
C LEU A 85 -1.81 -1.43 8.58
N GLY A 86 -2.56 -1.28 9.66
CA GLY A 86 -3.75 -0.44 9.71
C GLY A 86 -4.39 -0.45 11.09
N SER A 87 -5.26 0.53 11.33
CA SER A 87 -6.01 0.66 12.58
C SER A 87 -7.46 1.06 12.33
N ILE A 88 -8.35 0.63 13.22
CA ILE A 88 -9.74 1.08 13.28
C ILE A 88 -10.13 1.37 14.73
N VAL A 89 -10.78 2.51 14.93
CA VAL A 89 -11.24 2.96 16.26
C VAL A 89 -12.74 2.75 16.39
N ALA A 90 -13.16 2.10 17.47
CA ALA A 90 -14.55 1.90 17.86
C ALA A 90 -15.47 1.43 16.72
N PRO A 91 -15.15 0.32 16.01
CA PRO A 91 -16.04 -0.17 14.96
C PRO A 91 -17.42 -0.53 15.56
N GLU A 92 -18.49 -0.06 14.90
CA GLU A 92 -19.85 -0.19 15.42
C GLU A 92 -20.54 -1.48 14.97
N SER A 93 -19.97 -2.20 14.01
CA SER A 93 -20.57 -3.39 13.43
C SER A 93 -19.56 -4.42 12.97
N ARG A 94 -20.03 -5.69 12.88
CA ARG A 94 -19.27 -6.78 12.25
C ARG A 94 -18.85 -6.43 10.82
N THR A 95 -19.73 -5.76 10.05
CA THR A 95 -19.45 -5.36 8.67
C THR A 95 -18.25 -4.41 8.57
N GLN A 96 -18.17 -3.42 9.46
CA GLN A 96 -17.02 -2.51 9.51
C GLN A 96 -15.72 -3.24 9.87
N LEU A 97 -15.79 -4.19 10.82
CA LEU A 97 -14.63 -4.99 11.21
C LEU A 97 -14.12 -5.87 10.05
N VAL A 98 -15.03 -6.54 9.34
CA VAL A 98 -14.69 -7.35 8.17
C VAL A 98 -14.12 -6.49 7.05
N ALA A 99 -14.74 -5.36 6.73
CA ALA A 99 -14.25 -4.44 5.71
C ALA A 99 -12.82 -3.95 6.02
N PHE A 100 -12.56 -3.56 7.27
CA PHE A 100 -11.22 -3.17 7.73
C PHE A 100 -10.19 -4.29 7.55
N ILE A 101 -10.54 -5.53 7.94
CA ILE A 101 -9.65 -6.69 7.79
C ILE A 101 -9.35 -6.95 6.31
N GLU A 102 -10.38 -7.00 5.47
CA GLU A 102 -10.23 -7.29 4.05
C GLU A 102 -9.42 -6.22 3.34
N GLU A 103 -9.70 -4.95 3.58
CA GLU A 103 -8.95 -3.82 3.02
C GLU A 103 -7.47 -3.87 3.42
N THR A 104 -7.19 -4.08 4.72
CA THR A 104 -5.82 -4.15 5.22
C THR A 104 -5.07 -5.36 4.64
N LEU A 105 -5.70 -6.52 4.53
CA LEU A 105 -5.09 -7.72 3.95
C LEU A 105 -4.91 -7.61 2.42
N GLN A 106 -5.82 -6.94 1.71
CA GLN A 106 -5.69 -6.67 0.28
C GLN A 106 -4.52 -5.73 -0.01
N HIS A 107 -4.38 -4.64 0.74
CA HIS A 107 -3.22 -3.75 0.66
C HIS A 107 -1.92 -4.51 0.87
N ARG A 108 -1.84 -5.35 1.90
CA ARG A 108 -0.68 -6.20 2.15
C ARG A 108 -0.39 -7.17 1.01
N THR A 109 -1.41 -7.81 0.43
CA THR A 109 -1.22 -8.75 -0.69
C THR A 109 -0.67 -8.03 -1.91
N GLN A 110 -1.10 -6.81 -2.17
CA GLN A 110 -0.55 -5.96 -3.22
C GLN A 110 0.90 -5.56 -2.93
N GLU A 111 1.23 -5.20 -1.69
CA GLU A 111 2.61 -4.91 -1.29
C GLU A 111 3.54 -6.12 -1.46
N VAL A 112 3.10 -7.31 -1.02
CA VAL A 112 3.88 -8.56 -1.17
C VAL A 112 4.05 -8.93 -2.65
N ASN A 113 3.01 -8.79 -3.47
CA ASN A 113 3.09 -9.05 -4.91
C ASN A 113 4.00 -8.03 -5.61
N ASN A 114 3.93 -6.76 -5.24
CA ASN A 114 4.84 -5.72 -5.73
C ASN A 114 6.29 -5.96 -5.26
N ALA A 115 6.49 -6.45 -4.04
CA ALA A 115 7.83 -6.79 -3.52
C ALA A 115 8.45 -8.03 -4.17
N GLN A 116 7.66 -8.92 -4.77
CA GLN A 116 8.15 -10.10 -5.48
C GLN A 116 8.32 -9.87 -6.98
N HIS A 117 7.65 -8.85 -7.57
CA HIS A 117 7.77 -8.54 -8.98
C HIS A 117 8.98 -7.65 -9.24
N ILE A 118 9.92 -8.14 -10.05
CA ILE A 118 11.13 -7.38 -10.45
C ILE A 118 10.98 -7.01 -11.92
N TYR A 119 10.64 -5.76 -12.18
CA TYR A 119 10.59 -5.22 -13.53
C TYR A 119 11.97 -5.23 -14.21
N ASP A 120 12.01 -5.34 -15.52
CA ASP A 120 13.25 -5.04 -16.25
C ASP A 120 13.59 -3.55 -16.16
N MET A 121 12.55 -2.70 -16.22
CA MET A 121 12.70 -1.25 -16.15
C MET A 121 11.52 -0.58 -15.40
N ILE A 122 11.85 0.28 -14.44
CA ILE A 122 10.94 1.28 -13.90
C ILE A 122 11.31 2.64 -14.50
N VAL A 123 10.33 3.35 -15.05
CA VAL A 123 10.47 4.73 -15.52
C VAL A 123 9.78 5.65 -14.53
N VAL A 124 10.52 6.62 -13.98
CA VAL A 124 10.00 7.59 -13.02
C VAL A 124 9.64 8.88 -13.75
N GLY A 125 8.35 9.12 -13.86
CA GLY A 125 7.77 10.27 -14.56
C GLY A 125 7.23 9.94 -15.95
N GLY A 126 5.93 10.23 -16.16
CA GLY A 126 5.19 10.04 -17.41
C GLY A 126 5.28 11.24 -18.36
N GLY A 127 6.40 11.93 -18.39
CA GLY A 127 6.67 12.96 -19.39
C GLY A 127 7.07 12.37 -20.75
N PRO A 128 7.36 13.22 -21.77
CA PRO A 128 7.74 12.76 -23.13
C PRO A 128 8.96 11.83 -23.13
N GLY A 129 9.98 12.15 -22.34
CA GLY A 129 11.18 11.31 -22.20
C GLY A 129 10.86 9.96 -21.57
N GLY A 130 10.05 9.94 -20.49
CA GLY A 130 9.66 8.74 -19.79
C GLY A 130 8.83 7.80 -20.67
N TYR A 131 7.76 8.28 -21.29
CA TYR A 131 6.96 7.45 -22.19
C TYR A 131 7.75 6.99 -23.42
N THR A 132 8.67 7.81 -23.93
CA THR A 132 9.54 7.38 -25.04
C THR A 132 10.47 6.25 -24.58
N ALA A 133 11.11 6.38 -23.43
CA ALA A 133 11.97 5.32 -22.88
C ALA A 133 11.18 4.03 -22.64
N ALA A 134 9.99 4.12 -22.01
CA ALA A 134 9.11 2.99 -21.75
C ALA A 134 8.65 2.30 -23.05
N LEU A 135 8.26 3.06 -24.06
CA LEU A 135 7.87 2.54 -25.37
C LEU A 135 8.98 1.68 -26.00
N TYR A 136 10.20 2.19 -26.03
CA TYR A 136 11.31 1.45 -26.66
C TYR A 136 11.76 0.26 -25.81
N ALA A 137 11.71 0.35 -24.48
CA ALA A 137 11.97 -0.80 -23.62
C ALA A 137 10.95 -1.92 -23.85
N ALA A 138 9.67 -1.60 -23.88
CA ALA A 138 8.61 -2.57 -24.14
C ALA A 138 8.70 -3.21 -25.54
N ARG A 139 9.02 -2.41 -26.56
CA ARG A 139 9.27 -2.92 -27.94
C ARG A 139 10.49 -3.88 -28.00
N ALA A 140 11.44 -3.72 -27.08
CA ALA A 140 12.57 -4.63 -26.91
C ALA A 140 12.23 -5.85 -26.02
N GLY A 141 10.95 -6.06 -25.71
CA GLY A 141 10.47 -7.18 -24.88
C GLY A 141 10.83 -7.07 -23.41
N ARG A 142 11.05 -5.82 -22.90
CA ARG A 142 11.36 -5.59 -21.50
C ARG A 142 10.06 -5.34 -20.72
N ASP A 143 9.94 -6.01 -19.59
CA ASP A 143 8.87 -5.79 -18.64
C ASP A 143 9.06 -4.40 -17.99
N THR A 144 8.16 -3.47 -18.31
CA THR A 144 8.34 -2.05 -18.05
C THR A 144 7.09 -1.43 -17.44
N VAL A 145 7.29 -0.59 -16.42
CA VAL A 145 6.25 0.22 -15.79
C VAL A 145 6.67 1.69 -15.75
N VAL A 146 5.69 2.59 -15.93
CA VAL A 146 5.86 4.03 -15.73
C VAL A 146 5.19 4.42 -14.42
N LEU A 147 5.92 5.12 -13.53
CA LEU A 147 5.40 5.67 -12.30
C LEU A 147 5.17 7.17 -12.49
N GLU A 148 3.94 7.62 -12.39
CA GLU A 148 3.55 9.03 -12.56
C GLU A 148 2.75 9.50 -11.34
N LYS A 149 3.08 10.70 -10.86
CA LYS A 149 2.46 11.22 -9.63
C LYS A 149 1.02 11.70 -9.84
N LEU A 150 0.74 12.40 -10.94
CA LEU A 150 -0.54 13.10 -11.13
C LEU A 150 -1.27 12.67 -12.42
N SER A 151 -0.66 12.92 -13.58
CA SER A 151 -1.30 12.67 -14.88
C SER A 151 -0.27 12.43 -15.96
N ALA A 152 -0.66 11.72 -16.99
CA ALA A 152 0.18 11.51 -18.17
C ALA A 152 0.65 12.86 -18.77
N GLY A 153 1.93 12.93 -19.12
CA GLY A 153 2.55 14.14 -19.68
C GLY A 153 3.43 14.89 -18.69
N GLY A 154 3.33 14.63 -17.37
CA GLY A 154 4.12 15.32 -16.35
C GLY A 154 3.97 16.85 -16.46
N GLN A 155 5.08 17.60 -16.39
CA GLN A 155 5.07 19.08 -16.51
C GLN A 155 4.53 19.58 -17.86
N MET A 156 4.69 18.80 -18.91
CA MET A 156 4.18 19.14 -20.23
C MET A 156 2.65 19.24 -20.26
N ALA A 157 1.95 18.46 -19.44
CA ALA A 157 0.48 18.46 -19.38
C ALA A 157 -0.13 19.81 -18.97
N LEU A 158 0.67 20.71 -18.39
CA LEU A 158 0.27 22.07 -18.02
C LEU A 158 0.40 23.09 -19.15
N THR A 159 0.95 22.72 -20.30
CA THR A 159 1.19 23.60 -21.44
C THR A 159 -0.05 23.65 -22.35
N GLU A 160 -0.58 24.84 -22.59
CA GLU A 160 -1.78 25.02 -23.42
C GLU A 160 -1.52 24.65 -24.87
N GLN A 161 -0.35 25.02 -25.43
CA GLN A 161 0.01 24.79 -26.79
C GLN A 161 1.48 24.36 -26.93
N ILE A 162 1.72 23.25 -27.61
CA ILE A 162 3.04 22.71 -27.93
C ILE A 162 3.17 22.68 -29.45
N ASP A 163 4.03 23.55 -29.99
CA ASP A 163 4.22 23.72 -31.44
C ASP A 163 5.46 23.02 -31.99
N ASN A 164 6.31 22.51 -31.09
CA ASN A 164 7.62 21.95 -31.43
C ASN A 164 7.70 20.43 -31.28
N TYR A 165 6.57 19.72 -31.15
CA TYR A 165 6.59 18.27 -31.11
C TYR A 165 6.35 17.65 -32.48
N PRO A 166 7.31 16.89 -33.06
CA PRO A 166 7.19 16.35 -34.39
C PRO A 166 5.93 15.49 -34.60
N GLY A 167 5.24 15.67 -35.70
CA GLY A 167 4.01 14.96 -36.06
C GLY A 167 2.71 15.69 -35.69
N PHE A 168 2.82 16.89 -35.12
CA PHE A 168 1.69 17.77 -34.79
C PHE A 168 1.94 19.16 -35.42
N GLU A 169 1.68 19.29 -36.73
CA GLU A 169 1.97 20.48 -37.52
C GLU A 169 1.17 21.71 -37.08
N ASP A 170 -0.04 21.49 -36.56
CA ASP A 170 -0.90 22.54 -36.01
C ASP A 170 -0.72 22.75 -34.51
N GLY A 171 0.28 22.10 -33.90
CA GLY A 171 0.45 22.06 -32.48
C GLY A 171 -0.53 21.10 -31.77
N ILE A 172 -0.34 20.94 -30.48
CA ILE A 172 -1.21 20.13 -29.64
C ILE A 172 -1.12 20.63 -28.17
N ASP A 173 -2.22 20.56 -27.42
CA ASP A 173 -2.15 20.83 -26.00
C ASP A 173 -1.38 19.69 -25.23
N GLY A 174 -0.71 20.08 -24.15
CA GLY A 174 0.19 19.18 -23.44
C GLY A 174 -0.50 17.99 -22.79
N PHE A 175 -1.73 18.16 -22.31
CA PHE A 175 -2.50 17.08 -21.71
C PHE A 175 -2.87 16.01 -22.76
N SER A 176 -3.41 16.44 -23.91
CA SER A 176 -3.73 15.54 -25.02
C SER A 176 -2.52 14.81 -25.57
N LEU A 177 -1.37 15.48 -25.64
CA LEU A 177 -0.11 14.83 -26.05
C LEU A 177 0.31 13.77 -25.04
N GLY A 178 0.27 14.08 -23.73
CA GLY A 178 0.57 13.13 -22.66
C GLY A 178 -0.30 11.88 -22.72
N GLU A 179 -1.61 12.06 -22.86
CA GLU A 179 -2.57 10.96 -23.00
C GLU A 179 -2.34 10.11 -24.27
N LYS A 180 -1.95 10.73 -25.38
CA LYS A 180 -1.58 10.00 -26.60
C LYS A 180 -0.31 9.18 -26.41
N MET A 181 0.69 9.72 -25.72
CA MET A 181 1.94 9.01 -25.42
C MET A 181 1.68 7.82 -24.50
N LYS A 182 0.92 8.01 -23.41
CA LYS A 182 0.48 6.95 -22.52
C LYS A 182 -0.19 5.81 -23.29
N ARG A 183 -1.26 6.11 -24.04
CA ARG A 183 -1.96 5.11 -24.85
C ARG A 183 -1.05 4.43 -25.88
N GLY A 184 -0.08 5.17 -26.42
CA GLY A 184 0.93 4.63 -27.32
C GLY A 184 1.81 3.56 -26.66
N THR A 185 2.21 3.76 -25.40
CA THR A 185 3.00 2.78 -24.63
C THR A 185 2.16 1.60 -24.14
N GLU A 186 0.94 1.85 -23.70
CA GLU A 186 0.00 0.81 -23.24
C GLU A 186 -0.28 -0.26 -24.32
N ARG A 187 -0.28 0.12 -25.58
CA ARG A 187 -0.42 -0.80 -26.73
C ARG A 187 0.72 -1.83 -26.79
N PHE A 188 1.85 -1.57 -26.15
CA PHE A 188 3.00 -2.48 -26.06
C PHE A 188 3.11 -3.16 -24.66
N GLY A 189 2.04 -3.07 -23.86
CA GLY A 189 1.97 -3.72 -22.56
C GLY A 189 2.60 -2.94 -21.40
N VAL A 190 2.97 -1.67 -21.61
CA VAL A 190 3.46 -0.83 -20.50
C VAL A 190 2.29 -0.40 -19.63
N GLU A 191 2.37 -0.64 -18.34
CA GLU A 191 1.45 -0.10 -17.34
C GLU A 191 1.93 1.28 -16.88
N THR A 192 1.00 2.23 -16.72
CA THR A 192 1.25 3.48 -16.01
C THR A 192 0.56 3.42 -14.65
N LYS A 193 1.36 3.43 -13.58
CA LYS A 193 0.85 3.50 -12.19
C LYS A 193 0.86 4.94 -11.71
N LEU A 194 -0.29 5.40 -11.20
CA LEU A 194 -0.41 6.71 -10.58
C LEU A 194 0.04 6.60 -9.11
N THR A 195 1.33 6.84 -8.87
CA THR A 195 1.95 6.76 -7.54
C THR A 195 3.11 7.74 -7.44
N GLU A 196 3.33 8.30 -6.25
CA GLU A 196 4.47 9.17 -5.98
C GLU A 196 5.70 8.35 -5.60
N VAL A 197 6.82 8.61 -6.28
CA VAL A 197 8.12 8.05 -5.90
C VAL A 197 8.72 8.93 -4.80
N LEU A 198 8.91 8.34 -3.61
CA LEU A 198 9.40 9.04 -2.42
C LEU A 198 10.92 8.99 -2.30
N SER A 199 11.54 7.86 -2.67
CA SER A 199 12.99 7.68 -2.66
C SER A 199 13.43 6.57 -3.60
N LEU A 200 14.73 6.58 -3.97
CA LEU A 200 15.35 5.59 -4.84
C LEU A 200 16.58 4.99 -4.16
N GLU A 201 16.70 3.67 -4.19
CA GLU A 201 17.92 2.93 -3.84
C GLU A 201 18.48 2.31 -5.12
N LEU A 202 19.59 2.91 -5.62
CA LEU A 202 20.16 2.56 -6.94
C LEU A 202 21.38 1.64 -6.87
N SER A 203 21.80 1.23 -5.68
CA SER A 203 22.92 0.32 -5.47
C SER A 203 22.54 -1.14 -5.74
N GLY A 204 23.51 -1.96 -6.15
CA GLY A 204 23.30 -3.39 -6.38
C GLY A 204 22.70 -3.72 -7.75
N SER A 205 22.43 -5.01 -7.99
CA SER A 205 21.86 -5.51 -9.26
C SER A 205 20.36 -5.24 -9.40
N ILE A 206 19.64 -5.20 -8.29
CA ILE A 206 18.23 -4.84 -8.22
C ILE A 206 18.11 -3.48 -7.56
N LYS A 207 17.44 -2.56 -8.23
CA LYS A 207 17.14 -1.21 -7.76
C LYS A 207 15.78 -1.21 -7.07
N LYS A 208 15.56 -0.24 -6.18
CA LYS A 208 14.30 -0.09 -5.47
C LYS A 208 13.77 1.34 -5.59
N ALA A 209 12.53 1.47 -5.94
CA ALA A 209 11.76 2.71 -5.84
C ALA A 209 10.77 2.58 -4.69
N MET A 210 10.91 3.43 -3.67
CA MET A 210 9.88 3.58 -2.64
C MET A 210 8.80 4.49 -3.16
N THR A 211 7.59 3.98 -3.22
CA THR A 211 6.41 4.75 -3.67
C THR A 211 5.45 4.98 -2.52
N SER A 212 4.45 5.85 -2.72
CA SER A 212 3.35 6.05 -1.77
C SER A 212 2.48 4.78 -1.56
N GLU A 213 2.62 3.78 -2.45
CA GLU A 213 1.90 2.50 -2.39
C GLU A 213 2.81 1.32 -1.99
N GLY A 214 4.07 1.61 -1.58
CA GLY A 214 5.03 0.61 -1.16
C GLY A 214 6.24 0.48 -2.11
N PRO A 215 7.15 -0.46 -1.83
CA PRO A 215 8.37 -0.63 -2.60
C PRO A 215 8.13 -1.33 -3.94
N MET A 216 8.79 -0.86 -4.99
CA MET A 216 8.85 -1.50 -6.30
C MET A 216 10.30 -1.78 -6.70
N TYR A 217 10.53 -2.88 -7.39
CA TYR A 217 11.87 -3.37 -7.70
C TYR A 217 12.09 -3.52 -9.20
N ALA A 218 13.27 -3.14 -9.68
CA ALA A 218 13.66 -3.29 -11.07
C ALA A 218 15.16 -3.54 -11.25
N LYS A 219 15.53 -4.10 -12.40
CA LYS A 219 16.94 -4.20 -12.81
C LYS A 219 17.49 -2.83 -13.21
N THR A 220 16.64 -1.96 -13.76
CA THR A 220 17.01 -0.60 -14.21
C THR A 220 15.93 0.40 -13.80
N ILE A 221 16.34 1.61 -13.38
CA ILE A 221 15.44 2.76 -13.17
C ILE A 221 15.91 3.91 -14.07
N VAL A 222 14.96 4.56 -14.74
CA VAL A 222 15.17 5.71 -15.65
C VAL A 222 14.31 6.88 -15.20
#